data_a08686e8a0c23556c0699037d7ff573a
#
_entry.id   a08686e8a0c23556c0699037d7ff573a
#
_cell.length_a   1.000
_cell.length_b   1.000
_cell.length_c   1.000
_cell.angle_alpha   90.00
_cell.angle_beta   90.00
_cell.angle_gamma   90.00
#
_symmetry.space_group_name_H-M   'P 1'
#
loop_
_entity.id
_entity.type
_entity.pdbx_description
1 polymer ?
#
loop_
_entity_poly.entity_id
_entity_poly.type
_entity_poly.pdbx_seq_one_letter_code
_entity_poly.pdbx_strand_id
1 'polypeptide(L)' 'MTVFDPKFDVWVADNDIVITLSGTNYSVTYFKRKGSPGLFAKDMVHEDDPRIPMTSAEFLAGAWKLANDKARQLARIV' A
#
# COMPACT_ATOMS: atom_id res chain seq x y z
N MET A 1 -10.34 -26.42 -5.87
CA MET A 1 -10.49 -25.33 -4.89
C MET A 1 -9.64 -24.15 -5.31
N THR A 2 -10.22 -22.98 -5.34
CA THR A 2 -9.50 -21.77 -5.69
C THR A 2 -8.91 -21.14 -4.42
N VAL A 3 -7.61 -20.92 -4.44
CA VAL A 3 -6.92 -20.26 -3.33
C VAL A 3 -6.74 -18.79 -3.69
N PHE A 4 -7.18 -17.92 -2.78
CA PHE A 4 -6.94 -16.50 -2.95
C PHE A 4 -5.46 -16.21 -2.67
N ASP A 5 -4.76 -15.73 -3.69
CA ASP A 5 -3.35 -15.41 -3.60
C ASP A 5 -3.17 -13.92 -3.91
N PRO A 6 -3.29 -13.07 -2.90
CA PRO A 6 -3.24 -11.63 -3.12
C PRO A 6 -1.84 -11.21 -3.54
N LYS A 7 -1.76 -10.45 -4.61
CA LYS A 7 -0.50 -9.90 -5.10
C LYS A 7 -0.54 -8.40 -4.97
N PHE A 8 0.38 -7.88 -4.20
CA PHE A 8 0.55 -6.45 -4.06
C PHE A 8 1.44 -5.94 -5.17
N ASP A 9 0.98 -4.91 -5.85
CA ASP A 9 1.78 -4.18 -6.82
C ASP A 9 2.29 -2.91 -6.17
N VAL A 10 3.59 -2.67 -6.25
CA VAL A 10 4.23 -1.52 -5.64
C VAL A 10 5.00 -0.77 -6.72
N TRP A 11 4.71 0.51 -6.88
CA TRP A 11 5.51 1.34 -7.79
C TRP A 11 5.63 2.75 -7.24
N VAL A 12 6.58 3.47 -7.80
CA VAL A 12 6.88 4.84 -7.39
C VAL A 12 6.45 5.80 -8.49
N ALA A 13 5.66 6.79 -8.12
CA ALA A 13 5.24 7.87 -9.01
C ALA A 13 5.69 9.19 -8.39
N ASP A 14 6.63 9.86 -9.02
CA ASP A 14 7.29 11.04 -8.47
C ASP A 14 7.92 10.69 -7.12
N ASN A 15 7.42 11.27 -6.03
CA ASN A 15 7.91 10.97 -4.70
C ASN A 15 6.92 10.10 -3.91
N ASP A 16 5.87 9.65 -4.56
CA ASP A 16 4.83 8.84 -3.91
C ASP A 16 5.08 7.35 -4.15
N ILE A 17 4.69 6.54 -3.18
CA ILE A 17 4.72 5.09 -3.30
C ILE A 17 3.28 4.63 -3.40
N VAL A 18 2.93 4.02 -4.53
CA VAL A 18 1.57 3.55 -4.80
C VAL A 18 1.52 2.05 -4.64
N ILE A 19 0.57 1.58 -3.86
CA ILE A 19 0.39 0.15 -3.62
C ILE A 19 -1.05 -0.21 -3.96
N THR A 20 -1.21 -1.23 -4.80
CA THR A 20 -2.51 -1.75 -5.16
C THR A 20 -2.53 -3.26 -4.97
N LEU A 21 -3.72 -3.81 -4.84
CA LEU A 21 -3.91 -5.25 -4.79
C LEU A 21 -4.49 -5.69 -6.14
N SER A 22 -3.74 -6.54 -6.82
CA SER A 22 -4.08 -6.99 -8.17
C SER A 22 -5.48 -7.61 -8.22
N GLY A 23 -6.26 -7.24 -9.24
CA GLY A 23 -7.60 -7.76 -9.43
C GLY A 23 -8.65 -7.16 -8.50
N THR A 24 -8.32 -6.11 -7.78
CA THR A 24 -9.24 -5.45 -6.84
C THR A 24 -9.20 -3.94 -7.02
N ASN A 25 -10.09 -3.26 -6.30
CA ASN A 25 -10.08 -1.80 -6.22
C ASN A 25 -9.28 -1.27 -5.03
N TYR A 26 -8.63 -2.16 -4.29
CA TYR A 26 -7.84 -1.74 -3.14
C TYR A 26 -6.58 -1.02 -3.61
N SER A 27 -6.40 0.18 -3.10
CA SER A 27 -5.22 0.99 -3.40
C SER A 27 -4.95 1.96 -2.27
N VAL A 28 -3.69 2.34 -2.14
CA VAL A 28 -3.27 3.36 -1.20
C VAL A 28 -1.99 4.01 -1.75
N THR A 29 -1.86 5.30 -1.54
CA THR A 29 -0.66 6.05 -1.90
C THR A 29 -0.01 6.56 -0.63
N TYR A 30 1.27 6.29 -0.48
CA TYR A 30 2.06 6.80 0.63
C TYR A 30 3.01 7.89 0.15
N PHE A 31 3.22 8.89 0.97
CA PHE A 31 4.11 9.98 0.64
C PHE A 31 4.90 10.37 1.88
N LYS A 32 6.03 11.03 1.66
CA LYS A 32 6.87 11.53 2.74
C LYS A 32 6.79 13.04 2.79
N ARG A 33 6.47 13.58 3.96
CA ARG A 33 6.50 15.01 4.17
C ARG A 33 7.92 15.47 4.48
N LYS A 34 8.26 16.63 3.98
CA LYS A 34 9.55 17.24 4.27
C LYS A 34 9.71 17.43 5.78
N GLY A 35 10.82 16.97 6.31
CA GLY A 35 11.10 17.07 7.74
C GLY A 35 10.47 16.00 8.60
N SER A 36 9.75 15.06 7.99
CA SER A 36 9.13 13.95 8.72
C SER A 36 9.88 12.65 8.44
N PRO A 37 10.14 11.83 9.48
CA PRO A 37 10.87 10.58 9.30
C PRO A 37 10.01 9.44 8.74
N GLY A 38 8.69 9.58 8.73
CA GLY A 38 7.78 8.51 8.35
C GLY A 38 6.97 8.80 7.10
N LEU A 39 6.19 7.83 6.70
CA LEU A 39 5.29 7.95 5.57
C LEU A 39 3.89 8.29 6.04
N PHE A 40 3.16 9.01 5.18
CA PHE A 40 1.74 9.31 5.38
C PHE A 40 0.94 8.70 4.25
N ALA A 41 -0.25 8.22 4.56
CA ALA A 41 -1.12 7.63 3.56
C ALA A 41 -2.12 8.67 3.03
N LYS A 42 -2.41 8.58 1.73
CA LYS A 42 -3.47 9.36 1.09
C LYS A 42 -4.15 8.46 0.06
N ASP A 43 -5.33 8.87 -0.39
CA ASP A 43 -6.07 8.14 -1.44
C ASP A 43 -6.28 6.67 -1.11
N MET A 44 -6.61 6.37 0.16
CA MET A 44 -6.85 4.99 0.57
C MET A 44 -8.30 4.59 0.36
N VAL A 45 -8.47 3.28 0.11
CA VAL A 45 -9.80 2.67 0.06
C VAL A 45 -10.25 2.41 1.51
N HIS A 46 -11.46 2.83 1.85
CA HIS A 46 -12.01 2.68 3.19
C HIS A 46 -13.07 1.60 3.31
N GLU A 47 -13.56 1.09 2.20
CA GLU A 47 -14.64 0.11 2.19
C GLU A 47 -14.11 -1.27 1.85
N ASP A 48 -14.62 -2.28 2.57
CA ASP A 48 -14.28 -3.66 2.27
C ASP A 48 -15.00 -4.10 1.01
N ASP A 49 -14.34 -4.92 0.21
CA ASP A 49 -14.97 -5.56 -0.95
C ASP A 49 -15.40 -6.97 -0.53
N PRO A 50 -16.71 -7.24 -0.46
CA PRO A 50 -17.18 -8.56 -0.01
C PRO A 50 -16.82 -9.71 -0.96
N ARG A 51 -16.40 -9.40 -2.18
CA ARG A 51 -15.97 -10.41 -3.14
C ARG A 51 -14.56 -10.90 -2.88
N ILE A 52 -13.84 -10.25 -1.98
CA ILE A 52 -12.42 -10.51 -1.72
C ILE A 52 -12.27 -10.94 -0.27
N PRO A 53 -11.58 -12.07 0.01
CA PRO A 53 -11.39 -12.54 1.38
C PRO A 53 -10.30 -11.76 2.13
N MET A 54 -10.22 -10.47 1.88
CA MET A 54 -9.30 -9.57 2.56
C MET A 54 -10.04 -8.27 2.83
N THR A 55 -10.01 -7.81 4.07
CA THR A 55 -10.61 -6.52 4.41
C THR A 55 -9.70 -5.38 4.00
N SER A 56 -10.25 -4.16 3.92
CA SER A 56 -9.45 -2.99 3.64
C SER A 56 -8.38 -2.78 4.71
N ALA A 57 -8.70 -3.07 5.97
CA ALA A 57 -7.73 -2.96 7.06
C ALA A 57 -6.57 -3.94 6.89
N GLU A 58 -6.84 -5.17 6.48
CA GLU A 58 -5.80 -6.15 6.20
C GLU A 58 -4.92 -5.71 5.03
N PHE A 59 -5.56 -5.18 3.98
CA PHE A 59 -4.82 -4.64 2.83
C PHE A 59 -3.90 -3.50 3.28
N LEU A 60 -4.42 -2.55 4.06
CA LEU A 60 -3.63 -1.40 4.49
C LEU A 60 -2.46 -1.81 5.40
N ALA A 61 -2.65 -2.83 6.24
CA ALA A 61 -1.57 -3.33 7.07
C ALA A 61 -0.43 -3.92 6.23
N GLY A 62 -0.76 -4.72 5.21
CA GLY A 62 0.23 -5.26 4.30
C GLY A 62 0.89 -4.19 3.45
N ALA A 63 0.09 -3.24 2.96
CA ALA A 63 0.59 -2.14 2.16
C ALA A 63 1.56 -1.25 2.94
N TRP A 64 1.26 -0.97 4.20
CA TRP A 64 2.12 -0.19 5.08
C TRP A 64 3.52 -0.81 5.18
N LYS A 65 3.56 -2.11 5.41
CA LYS A 65 4.83 -2.83 5.50
C LYS A 65 5.63 -2.72 4.20
N LEU A 66 4.95 -2.94 3.07
CA LEU A 66 5.61 -2.88 1.77
C LEU A 66 6.06 -1.46 1.45
N ALA A 67 5.27 -0.46 1.80
CA ALA A 67 5.64 0.94 1.57
C ALA A 67 6.88 1.32 2.35
N ASN A 68 6.97 0.89 3.60
CA ASN A 68 8.15 1.14 4.42
C ASN A 68 9.39 0.44 3.88
N ASP A 69 9.25 -0.81 3.45
CA ASP A 69 10.36 -1.55 2.84
C ASP A 69 10.83 -0.85 1.57
N LYS A 70 9.90 -0.40 0.74
CA LYS A 70 10.24 0.33 -0.49
C LYS A 70 10.93 1.65 -0.18
N ALA A 71 10.43 2.38 0.82
CA ALA A 71 11.03 3.65 1.21
C ALA A 71 12.45 3.47 1.71
N ARG A 72 12.74 2.39 2.43
CA ARG A 72 14.09 2.07 2.87
C ARG A 72 14.99 1.76 1.69
N GLN A 73 14.52 1.01 0.70
CA GLN A 73 15.27 0.73 -0.52
C GLN A 73 15.64 2.02 -1.25
N LEU A 74 14.74 3.00 -1.21
CA LEU A 74 14.95 4.29 -1.87
C LEU A 74 15.65 5.30 -0.98
N ALA A 75 16.04 4.90 0.23
CA ALA A 75 16.69 5.76 1.23
C ALA A 75 15.84 6.99 1.59
N ARG A 76 14.52 6.85 1.58
CA ARG A 76 13.60 7.95 1.89
C ARG A 76 13.27 8.06 3.36
N ILE A 77 13.45 6.97 4.10
CA ILE A 77 13.29 6.94 5.55
C ILE A 77 14.48 6.21 6.16
N VAL A 78 14.70 6.50 7.42
CA VAL A 78 15.86 5.94 8.12
C VAL A 78 15.40 4.87 9.08
#